data_84b0e04fe16af72a93a6baf37a8b4459
#
_entry.id   84b0e04fe16af72a93a6baf37a8b4459
#
_cell.length_a   1.000
_cell.length_b   1.000
_cell.length_c   1.000
_cell.angle_alpha   90.00
_cell.angle_beta   90.00
_cell.angle_gamma   90.00
#
_symmetry.space_group_name_H-M   'P 1'
#
loop_
_entity.id
_entity.type
_entity.pdbx_description
1 polymer ?
#
loop_
_entity_poly.entity_id
_entity_poly.type
_entity_poly.pdbx_seq_one_letter_code
_entity_poly.pdbx_strand_id
1 'polypeptide(L)'
;MSDVQKSDVQISDVQISDVKQADVLSAPLVVEFPFTRSTGPVIGAFLTGLRERVVLGIRGSDGRVLCPPAEYDPVTAEELDQLVALDGTGTVTTWAWNHNPRPYQPLDRPFAWALVRLDGADTALLHALDAPPPDSGDPRAVRTGLRVTVRWAEQRTGAITDIACFEPLPTTTAEEGQA
;
A
#
# COMPACT_ATOMS: atom_id res chain seq x y z
N MET A 1 -12.56 -47.10 -60.78
CA MET A 1 -13.30 -47.42 -59.57
C MET A 1 -12.27 -47.93 -58.57
N SER A 2 -11.80 -47.06 -57.72
CA SER A 2 -10.80 -47.46 -56.70
C SER A 2 -11.35 -46.99 -55.39
N ASP A 3 -11.71 -47.91 -54.54
CA ASP A 3 -12.17 -47.74 -53.19
C ASP A 3 -11.01 -47.14 -52.31
N VAL A 4 -11.22 -46.01 -51.77
CA VAL A 4 -10.34 -45.41 -50.71
C VAL A 4 -10.88 -45.88 -49.37
N GLN A 5 -10.17 -46.81 -48.76
CA GLN A 5 -10.45 -47.35 -47.45
C GLN A 5 -10.07 -46.30 -46.39
N LYS A 6 -11.06 -45.75 -45.72
CA LYS A 6 -10.87 -44.91 -44.54
C LYS A 6 -10.43 -45.80 -43.37
N SER A 7 -9.20 -45.67 -42.95
CA SER A 7 -8.73 -46.23 -41.69
C SER A 7 -9.15 -45.33 -40.54
N ASP A 8 -10.11 -45.80 -39.74
CA ASP A 8 -10.47 -45.18 -38.46
C ASP A 8 -9.31 -45.35 -37.47
N VAL A 9 -8.63 -44.27 -37.19
CA VAL A 9 -7.67 -44.20 -36.08
C VAL A 9 -8.47 -44.05 -34.80
N GLN A 10 -8.62 -45.15 -34.05
CA GLN A 10 -9.13 -45.10 -32.67
C GLN A 10 -8.06 -44.43 -31.80
N ILE A 11 -8.38 -43.24 -31.33
CA ILE A 11 -7.63 -42.59 -30.23
C ILE A 11 -8.07 -43.32 -28.96
N SER A 12 -7.32 -44.34 -28.57
CA SER A 12 -7.49 -44.98 -27.27
C SER A 12 -7.19 -44.01 -26.14
N ASP A 13 -8.08 -44.02 -25.16
CA ASP A 13 -8.04 -43.25 -23.93
C ASP A 13 -6.62 -43.20 -23.31
N VAL A 14 -5.93 -42.08 -23.46
CA VAL A 14 -4.74 -41.78 -22.68
C VAL A 14 -5.24 -41.46 -21.28
N GLN A 15 -5.09 -42.38 -20.37
CA GLN A 15 -5.35 -42.16 -18.94
C GLN A 15 -4.39 -41.10 -18.44
N ILE A 16 -4.92 -39.96 -18.08
CA ILE A 16 -4.17 -38.80 -17.52
C ILE A 16 -3.53 -39.12 -16.14
N SER A 17 -3.83 -40.29 -15.58
CA SER A 17 -3.31 -40.75 -14.28
C SER A 17 -1.83 -41.14 -14.26
N ASP A 18 -1.17 -41.31 -15.41
CA ASP A 18 0.23 -41.74 -15.48
C ASP A 18 1.25 -40.67 -15.83
N VAL A 19 0.82 -39.38 -15.79
CA VAL A 19 1.78 -38.30 -15.81
C VAL A 19 2.46 -38.28 -14.45
N LYS A 20 3.58 -38.99 -14.32
CA LYS A 20 4.51 -38.77 -13.21
C LYS A 20 4.73 -37.25 -13.11
N GLN A 21 4.31 -36.72 -11.99
CA GLN A 21 4.59 -35.31 -11.67
C GLN A 21 6.09 -35.14 -11.83
N ALA A 22 6.52 -34.49 -12.90
CA ALA A 22 7.93 -34.27 -13.16
C ALA A 22 8.44 -33.44 -11.96
N ASP A 23 9.55 -33.89 -11.38
CA ASP A 23 10.23 -33.11 -10.32
C ASP A 23 10.51 -31.72 -10.89
N VAL A 24 9.73 -30.75 -10.46
CA VAL A 24 9.94 -29.37 -10.86
C VAL A 24 11.20 -28.89 -10.15
N LEU A 25 12.29 -28.84 -10.93
CA LEU A 25 13.53 -28.24 -10.43
C LEU A 25 13.27 -26.75 -10.24
N SER A 26 13.30 -26.28 -8.99
CA SER A 26 13.23 -24.89 -8.65
C SER A 26 14.48 -24.47 -7.87
N ALA A 27 15.00 -23.30 -8.21
CA ALA A 27 16.07 -22.66 -7.47
C ALA A 27 15.71 -21.19 -7.24
N PRO A 28 16.10 -20.61 -6.11
CA PRO A 28 15.90 -19.17 -5.90
C PRO A 28 16.78 -18.41 -6.91
N LEU A 29 16.16 -17.51 -7.66
CA LEU A 29 16.86 -16.55 -8.50
C LEU A 29 16.80 -15.20 -7.81
N VAL A 30 17.95 -14.72 -7.34
CA VAL A 30 18.07 -13.37 -6.78
C VAL A 30 18.68 -12.48 -7.86
N VAL A 31 17.93 -11.43 -8.25
CA VAL A 31 18.40 -10.41 -9.18
C VAL A 31 18.47 -9.12 -8.41
N GLU A 32 19.69 -8.67 -8.11
CA GLU A 32 19.95 -7.45 -7.35
C GLU A 32 20.79 -6.50 -8.18
N PHE A 33 20.34 -5.25 -8.28
CA PHE A 33 21.05 -4.17 -8.95
C PHE A 33 21.23 -3.02 -7.94
N PRO A 34 22.30 -3.03 -7.13
CA PRO A 34 22.57 -1.93 -6.21
C PRO A 34 22.85 -0.65 -6.99
N PHE A 35 22.06 0.38 -6.72
CA PHE A 35 22.26 1.71 -7.28
C PHE A 35 21.94 2.79 -6.26
N THR A 36 22.58 3.93 -6.40
CA THR A 36 22.27 5.13 -5.60
C THR A 36 21.57 6.13 -6.50
N ARG A 37 20.48 6.70 -6.01
CA ARG A 37 19.71 7.72 -6.71
C ARG A 37 19.46 8.91 -5.79
N SER A 38 19.60 10.14 -6.31
CA SER A 38 19.10 11.33 -5.62
C SER A 38 17.56 11.35 -5.71
N THR A 39 16.92 11.82 -4.66
CA THR A 39 15.45 11.86 -4.57
C THR A 39 14.84 13.14 -5.15
N GLY A 40 15.67 14.15 -5.47
CA GLY A 40 15.20 15.47 -5.84
C GLY A 40 14.83 16.34 -4.62
N PRO A 41 14.55 17.64 -4.83
CA PRO A 41 14.31 18.57 -3.72
C PRO A 41 13.00 18.29 -2.98
N VAL A 42 11.91 18.02 -3.69
CA VAL A 42 10.58 17.84 -3.09
C VAL A 42 10.49 16.50 -2.36
N ILE A 43 10.85 15.40 -3.04
CA ILE A 43 10.85 14.07 -2.41
C ILE A 43 11.88 14.00 -1.28
N GLY A 44 13.04 14.63 -1.43
CA GLY A 44 14.05 14.73 -0.37
C GLY A 44 13.53 15.48 0.85
N ALA A 45 12.81 16.58 0.67
CA ALA A 45 12.17 17.32 1.76
C ALA A 45 11.07 16.47 2.43
N PHE A 46 10.24 15.78 1.66
CA PHE A 46 9.22 14.86 2.18
C PHE A 46 9.83 13.79 3.08
N LEU A 47 10.85 13.07 2.60
CA LEU A 47 11.51 12.02 3.38
C LEU A 47 12.21 12.59 4.63
N THR A 48 12.81 13.76 4.53
CA THR A 48 13.38 14.47 5.69
C THR A 48 12.30 14.83 6.69
N GLY A 49 11.14 15.31 6.22
CA GLY A 49 9.96 15.58 7.05
C GLY A 49 9.50 14.34 7.83
N LEU A 50 9.46 13.17 7.18
CA LEU A 50 9.08 11.92 7.86
C LEU A 50 10.02 11.61 9.03
N ARG A 51 11.33 11.83 8.87
CA ARG A 51 12.30 11.67 9.97
C ARG A 51 11.96 12.57 11.17
N GLU A 52 11.47 13.77 10.90
CA GLU A 52 11.06 14.76 11.90
C GLU A 52 9.60 14.61 12.35
N ARG A 53 8.90 13.54 11.93
CA ARG A 53 7.47 13.28 12.20
C ARG A 53 6.52 14.31 11.57
N VAL A 54 6.90 14.84 10.43
CA VAL A 54 6.06 15.73 9.63
C VAL A 54 5.77 15.09 8.30
N VAL A 55 4.50 14.96 7.96
CA VAL A 55 4.09 14.56 6.62
C VAL A 55 3.94 15.82 5.77
N LEU A 56 4.63 15.87 4.65
CA LEU A 56 4.53 16.97 3.72
C LEU A 56 3.68 16.59 2.51
N GLY A 57 2.79 17.45 2.10
CA GLY A 57 2.19 17.46 0.78
C GLY A 57 2.79 18.57 -0.06
N ILE A 58 2.33 18.69 -1.30
CA ILE A 58 2.70 19.80 -2.19
C ILE A 58 1.47 20.36 -2.88
N ARG A 59 1.40 21.67 -3.03
CA ARG A 59 0.29 22.35 -3.71
C ARG A 59 0.51 22.37 -5.22
N GLY A 60 -0.43 21.79 -5.96
CA GLY A 60 -0.47 21.84 -7.42
C GLY A 60 -0.99 23.18 -7.96
N SER A 61 -0.86 23.37 -9.25
CA SER A 61 -1.32 24.58 -9.98
C SER A 61 -2.83 24.79 -9.89
N ASP A 62 -3.60 23.72 -9.72
CA ASP A 62 -5.06 23.74 -9.52
C ASP A 62 -5.48 23.99 -8.05
N GLY A 63 -4.51 24.25 -7.17
CA GLY A 63 -4.72 24.52 -5.74
C GLY A 63 -4.87 23.25 -4.88
N ARG A 64 -4.98 22.04 -5.45
CA ARG A 64 -5.04 20.79 -4.70
C ARG A 64 -3.71 20.49 -4.02
N VAL A 65 -3.79 19.83 -2.88
CA VAL A 65 -2.63 19.37 -2.13
C VAL A 65 -2.42 17.88 -2.40
N LEU A 66 -1.29 17.56 -3.01
CA LEU A 66 -0.90 16.20 -3.35
C LEU A 66 -0.11 15.57 -2.19
N CYS A 67 -0.48 14.38 -1.77
CA CYS A 67 0.26 13.54 -0.83
C CYS A 67 0.20 12.07 -1.28
N PRO A 68 1.35 11.40 -1.51
CA PRO A 68 2.72 11.94 -1.42
C PRO A 68 2.97 13.08 -2.42
N PRO A 69 3.94 13.96 -2.14
CA PRO A 69 4.25 15.07 -3.03
C PRO A 69 4.94 14.61 -4.31
N ALA A 70 4.84 15.42 -5.35
CA ALA A 70 5.47 15.20 -6.65
C ALA A 70 6.39 16.36 -7.01
N GLU A 71 7.47 16.10 -7.77
CA GLU A 71 8.39 17.14 -8.24
C GLU A 71 7.74 18.05 -9.30
N TYR A 72 6.81 17.48 -10.07
CA TYR A 72 6.14 18.16 -11.18
C TYR A 72 4.63 18.07 -11.05
N ASP A 73 3.97 19.11 -11.47
CA ASP A 73 2.50 19.14 -11.53
C ASP A 73 1.97 18.09 -12.52
N PRO A 74 1.05 17.22 -12.10
CA PRO A 74 0.52 16.16 -12.98
C PRO A 74 -0.34 16.69 -14.13
N VAL A 75 -0.76 17.96 -14.09
CA VAL A 75 -1.59 18.58 -15.13
C VAL A 75 -0.76 19.43 -16.08
N THR A 76 0.12 20.29 -15.55
CA THR A 76 0.88 21.27 -16.35
C THR A 76 2.32 20.81 -16.64
N ALA A 77 2.81 19.79 -15.93
CA ALA A 77 4.21 19.33 -15.96
C ALA A 77 5.24 20.41 -15.54
N GLU A 78 4.81 21.48 -14.88
CA GLU A 78 5.69 22.49 -14.29
C GLU A 78 6.25 22.01 -12.97
N GLU A 79 7.42 22.50 -12.58
CA GLU A 79 8.03 22.20 -11.30
C GLU A 79 7.18 22.76 -10.15
N LEU A 80 7.06 21.96 -9.08
CA LEU A 80 6.33 22.35 -7.87
C LEU A 80 7.30 22.62 -6.73
N ASP A 81 7.03 23.65 -5.94
CA ASP A 81 7.87 24.09 -4.81
C ASP A 81 7.09 24.41 -3.52
N GLN A 82 5.75 24.48 -3.58
CA GLN A 82 4.92 24.87 -2.42
C GLN A 82 4.60 23.67 -1.52
N LEU A 83 5.55 23.33 -0.66
CA LEU A 83 5.34 22.29 0.35
C LEU A 83 4.33 22.74 1.42
N VAL A 84 3.49 21.82 1.85
CA VAL A 84 2.43 22.02 2.87
C VAL A 84 2.58 20.94 3.93
N ALA A 85 2.70 21.33 5.19
CA ALA A 85 2.64 20.38 6.30
C ALA A 85 1.20 19.88 6.47
N LEU A 86 1.05 18.57 6.62
CA LEU A 86 -0.23 17.88 6.81
C LEU A 86 -0.30 17.34 8.23
N ASP A 87 -1.51 17.28 8.78
CA ASP A 87 -1.75 16.53 10.00
C ASP A 87 -1.50 15.05 9.79
N GLY A 88 -0.98 14.37 10.83
CA GLY A 88 -0.76 12.92 10.79
C GLY A 88 -2.06 12.11 10.85
N THR A 89 -3.23 12.75 10.81
CA THR A 89 -4.55 12.13 10.81
C THR A 89 -5.17 12.12 9.42
N GLY A 90 -6.10 11.20 9.20
CA GLY A 90 -6.74 11.09 7.89
C GLY A 90 -7.92 10.11 7.90
N THR A 91 -8.41 9.84 6.70
CA THR A 91 -9.56 8.95 6.47
C THR A 91 -9.22 7.88 5.45
N VAL A 92 -9.54 6.63 5.76
CA VAL A 92 -9.42 5.50 4.83
C VAL A 92 -10.41 5.67 3.68
N THR A 93 -9.91 5.75 2.45
CA THR A 93 -10.76 5.87 1.25
C THR A 93 -11.06 4.51 0.62
N THR A 94 -10.08 3.63 0.62
CA THR A 94 -10.23 2.22 0.21
C THR A 94 -9.17 1.37 0.89
N TRP A 95 -9.37 0.06 0.88
CA TRP A 95 -8.47 -0.87 1.55
C TRP A 95 -8.54 -2.28 0.96
N ALA A 96 -7.51 -3.08 1.25
CA ALA A 96 -7.45 -4.50 0.95
C ALA A 96 -6.85 -5.25 2.14
N TRP A 97 -7.54 -6.30 2.62
CA TRP A 97 -7.07 -7.09 3.75
C TRP A 97 -5.98 -8.08 3.35
N ASN A 98 -4.88 -8.09 4.06
CA ASN A 98 -3.78 -9.01 3.89
C ASN A 98 -3.78 -10.03 5.04
N HIS A 99 -4.24 -11.25 4.75
CA HIS A 99 -4.34 -12.32 5.74
C HIS A 99 -2.99 -12.93 6.10
N ASN A 100 -2.07 -12.99 5.14
CA ASN A 100 -0.79 -13.68 5.27
C ASN A 100 0.36 -12.76 4.86
N PRO A 101 0.84 -11.90 5.75
CA PRO A 101 1.97 -11.02 5.46
C PRO A 101 3.21 -11.85 5.10
N ARG A 102 3.95 -11.36 4.12
CA ARG A 102 5.23 -11.94 3.73
C ARG A 102 6.35 -11.29 4.52
N PRO A 103 7.52 -11.96 4.68
CA PRO A 103 8.73 -11.29 5.13
C PRO A 103 8.94 -10.00 4.32
N TYR A 104 9.45 -8.96 4.96
CA TYR A 104 9.68 -7.61 4.38
C TYR A 104 8.43 -6.73 4.24
N GLN A 105 7.24 -7.19 4.59
CA GLN A 105 6.08 -6.30 4.70
C GLN A 105 6.09 -5.53 6.02
N PRO A 106 5.40 -4.38 6.12
CA PRO A 106 5.49 -3.49 7.28
C PRO A 106 5.09 -4.12 8.61
N LEU A 107 4.20 -5.10 8.60
CA LEU A 107 3.71 -5.81 9.78
C LEU A 107 3.83 -7.32 9.59
N ASP A 108 4.13 -8.03 10.66
CA ASP A 108 4.28 -9.50 10.73
C ASP A 108 2.97 -10.24 11.04
N ARG A 109 1.87 -9.51 11.23
CA ARG A 109 0.51 -9.99 11.49
C ARG A 109 -0.46 -9.49 10.44
N PRO A 110 -1.67 -10.10 10.31
CA PRO A 110 -2.69 -9.62 9.37
C PRO A 110 -2.96 -8.12 9.53
N PHE A 111 -3.05 -7.42 8.40
CA PHE A 111 -3.25 -5.97 8.34
C PHE A 111 -3.94 -5.57 7.04
N ALA A 112 -4.37 -4.33 6.92
CA ALA A 112 -4.87 -3.80 5.67
C ALA A 112 -3.83 -2.95 4.93
N TRP A 113 -3.71 -3.10 3.62
CA TRP A 113 -3.21 -2.05 2.76
C TRP A 113 -4.33 -1.04 2.55
N ALA A 114 -4.09 0.21 2.87
CA ALA A 114 -5.11 1.25 2.81
C ALA A 114 -4.62 2.48 2.04
N LEU A 115 -5.50 3.08 1.25
CA LEU A 115 -5.34 4.44 0.77
C LEU A 115 -5.92 5.38 1.82
N VAL A 116 -5.06 6.16 2.44
CA VAL A 116 -5.41 7.13 3.48
C VAL A 116 -5.29 8.54 2.93
N ARG A 117 -6.41 9.25 2.87
CA ARG A 117 -6.40 10.68 2.58
C ARG A 117 -6.18 11.44 3.88
N LEU A 118 -5.00 12.04 4.02
CA LEU A 118 -4.67 12.86 5.17
C LEU A 118 -5.51 14.14 5.20
N ASP A 119 -5.76 14.66 6.39
CA ASP A 119 -6.47 15.91 6.57
C ASP A 119 -5.64 17.05 5.95
N GLY A 120 -6.28 17.82 5.08
CA GLY A 120 -5.61 18.86 4.29
C GLY A 120 -5.03 18.38 2.96
N ALA A 121 -5.08 17.07 2.64
CA ALA A 121 -4.69 16.53 1.32
C ALA A 121 -5.89 16.20 0.45
N ASP A 122 -5.71 16.33 -0.87
CA ASP A 122 -6.71 15.99 -1.88
C ASP A 122 -6.45 14.62 -2.51
N THR A 123 -5.24 14.07 -2.35
CA THR A 123 -4.87 12.72 -2.77
C THR A 123 -4.66 11.80 -1.57
N ALA A 124 -4.52 10.51 -1.82
CA ALA A 124 -4.38 9.52 -0.76
C ALA A 124 -3.03 8.80 -0.83
N LEU A 125 -2.44 8.57 0.34
CA LEU A 125 -1.21 7.82 0.53
C LEU A 125 -1.52 6.34 0.75
N LEU A 126 -0.90 5.45 -0.05
CA LEU A 126 -0.96 4.01 0.18
C LEU A 126 0.01 3.61 1.29
N HIS A 127 -0.52 3.01 2.35
CA HIS A 127 0.32 2.50 3.45
C HIS A 127 -0.36 1.34 4.19
N ALA A 128 0.39 0.67 5.09
CA ALA A 128 -0.16 -0.32 6.00
C ALA A 128 -1.07 0.34 7.04
N LEU A 129 -2.18 -0.32 7.35
CA LEU A 129 -3.11 0.04 8.41
C LEU A 129 -3.22 -1.12 9.40
N ASP A 130 -2.81 -0.88 10.62
CA ASP A 130 -2.92 -1.79 11.76
C ASP A 130 -4.27 -1.57 12.46
N ALA A 131 -5.29 -2.29 12.00
CA ALA A 131 -6.64 -2.20 12.52
C ALA A 131 -7.22 -3.61 12.71
N PRO A 132 -8.25 -3.80 13.55
CA PRO A 132 -8.97 -5.07 13.63
C PRO A 132 -9.55 -5.49 12.27
N PRO A 133 -9.72 -6.83 12.04
CA PRO A 133 -10.30 -7.34 10.79
C PRO A 133 -11.68 -6.75 10.51
N PRO A 134 -12.09 -6.69 9.22
CA PRO A 134 -13.34 -6.03 8.81
C PRO A 134 -14.61 -6.71 9.40
N ASP A 135 -14.53 -7.99 9.72
CA ASP A 135 -15.60 -8.84 10.24
C ASP A 135 -15.53 -9.06 11.77
N SER A 136 -14.63 -8.38 12.45
CA SER A 136 -14.39 -8.54 13.89
C SER A 136 -15.54 -8.03 14.78
N GLY A 137 -16.41 -7.18 14.27
CA GLY A 137 -17.41 -6.46 15.07
C GLY A 137 -16.83 -5.32 15.91
N ASP A 138 -15.51 -5.11 15.90
CA ASP A 138 -14.87 -3.98 16.57
C ASP A 138 -15.20 -2.66 15.85
N PRO A 139 -15.63 -1.60 16.56
CA PRO A 139 -15.88 -0.30 15.95
C PRO A 139 -14.65 0.33 15.28
N ARG A 140 -13.45 -0.13 15.65
CA ARG A 140 -12.19 0.27 15.02
C ARG A 140 -11.77 -0.63 13.85
N ALA A 141 -12.60 -1.61 13.47
CA ALA A 141 -12.33 -2.50 12.35
C ALA A 141 -12.11 -1.73 11.05
N VAL A 142 -11.26 -2.29 10.19
CA VAL A 142 -10.95 -1.67 8.90
C VAL A 142 -12.22 -1.49 8.06
N ARG A 143 -12.44 -0.28 7.57
CA ARG A 143 -13.54 0.09 6.66
C ARG A 143 -13.23 1.40 5.96
N THR A 144 -13.90 1.64 4.85
CA THR A 144 -13.93 2.97 4.21
C THR A 144 -14.57 3.97 5.18
N GLY A 145 -13.98 5.15 5.29
CA GLY A 145 -14.40 6.18 6.23
C GLY A 145 -13.82 6.05 7.64
N LEU A 146 -13.03 5.01 7.93
CA LEU A 146 -12.34 4.89 9.22
C LEU A 146 -11.36 6.04 9.39
N ARG A 147 -11.45 6.72 10.54
CA ARG A 147 -10.49 7.76 10.95
C ARG A 147 -9.24 7.11 11.52
N VAL A 148 -8.09 7.55 11.04
CA VAL A 148 -6.79 6.95 11.37
C VAL A 148 -5.74 8.03 11.64
N THR A 149 -4.68 7.62 12.33
CA THR A 149 -3.49 8.47 12.58
C THR A 149 -2.22 7.71 12.23
N VAL A 150 -1.17 8.45 11.97
CA VAL A 150 0.17 7.89 11.74
C VAL A 150 0.74 7.34 13.05
N ARG A 151 1.19 6.09 13.02
CA ARG A 151 2.11 5.54 14.02
C ARG A 151 3.53 5.63 13.47
N TRP A 152 4.35 6.42 14.13
CA TRP A 152 5.74 6.63 13.73
C TRP A 152 6.64 5.48 14.17
N ALA A 153 7.63 5.16 13.34
CA ALA A 153 8.70 4.25 13.72
C ALA A 153 9.55 4.86 14.85
N GLU A 154 10.08 4.02 15.74
CA GLU A 154 10.98 4.46 16.81
C GLU A 154 12.27 5.02 16.23
N GLN A 155 12.89 4.27 15.30
CA GLN A 155 14.05 4.71 14.55
C GLN A 155 13.61 5.24 13.19
N ARG A 156 14.00 6.46 12.87
CA ARG A 156 13.66 7.13 11.63
C ARG A 156 14.91 7.58 10.90
N THR A 157 14.96 7.34 9.62
CA THR A 157 16.14 7.52 8.78
C THR A 157 15.90 8.44 7.58
N GLY A 158 14.69 8.95 7.41
CA GLY A 158 14.29 9.69 6.22
C GLY A 158 13.84 8.76 5.10
N ALA A 159 12.99 7.80 5.43
CA ALA A 159 12.43 6.81 4.51
C ALA A 159 10.91 6.69 4.71
N ILE A 160 10.21 6.12 3.74
CA ILE A 160 8.76 5.89 3.87
C ILE A 160 8.44 4.97 5.06
N THR A 161 9.36 4.12 5.46
CA THR A 161 9.27 3.25 6.63
C THR A 161 9.34 4.00 7.96
N ASP A 162 9.62 5.30 7.97
CA ASP A 162 9.51 6.15 9.15
C ASP A 162 8.05 6.30 9.63
N ILE A 163 7.09 6.12 8.71
CA ILE A 163 5.72 5.75 9.02
C ILE A 163 5.69 4.23 9.23
N ALA A 164 5.57 3.77 10.48
CA ALA A 164 5.47 2.34 10.75
C ALA A 164 4.18 1.75 10.16
N CYS A 165 3.07 2.43 10.40
CA CYS A 165 1.75 2.14 9.82
C CYS A 165 0.77 3.28 10.16
N PHE A 166 -0.45 3.19 9.67
CA PHE A 166 -1.59 3.90 10.24
C PHE A 166 -2.29 3.03 11.28
N GLU A 167 -2.98 3.65 12.21
CA GLU A 167 -3.82 3.00 13.20
C GLU A 167 -5.12 3.79 13.43
N PRO A 168 -6.22 3.14 13.87
CA PRO A 168 -7.45 3.84 14.17
C PRO A 168 -7.24 4.92 15.23
N LEU A 169 -7.84 6.10 15.01
CA LEU A 169 -7.87 7.12 16.05
C LEU A 169 -8.53 6.55 17.32
N PRO A 170 -8.01 6.88 18.51
CA PRO A 170 -8.67 6.54 19.76
C PRO A 170 -10.12 7.06 19.72
N THR A 171 -11.06 6.19 20.02
CA THR A 171 -12.45 6.63 20.22
C THR A 171 -12.44 7.43 21.51
N THR A 172 -12.60 8.75 21.42
CA THR A 172 -12.88 9.56 22.60
C THR A 172 -14.26 9.13 23.08
N THR A 173 -14.31 8.28 24.09
CA THR A 173 -15.55 8.07 24.87
C THR A 173 -15.80 9.42 25.51
N ALA A 174 -16.80 10.15 24.99
CA ALA A 174 -17.35 11.29 25.72
C ALA A 174 -17.86 10.70 27.04
N GLU A 175 -17.16 10.97 28.13
CA GLU A 175 -17.74 10.81 29.45
C GLU A 175 -18.94 11.75 29.48
N GLU A 176 -20.13 11.17 29.38
CA GLU A 176 -21.35 11.84 29.80
C GLU A 176 -21.17 12.14 31.29
N GLY A 177 -20.67 13.33 31.57
CA GLY A 177 -20.74 13.93 32.89
C GLY A 177 -22.21 14.13 33.25
N GLN A 178 -22.75 13.20 33.98
CA GLN A 178 -23.96 13.40 34.75
C GLN A 178 -23.63 14.36 35.88
N ALA A 179 -24.13 15.56 35.80
CA ALA A 179 -24.39 16.45 36.93
C ALA A 179 -25.87 16.52 37.21
#